data_9cfab93c11428fd49cd1e5b506082dc3
#
_entry.id   9cfab93c11428fd49cd1e5b506082dc3
#
_cell.length_a   1.000
_cell.length_b   1.000
_cell.length_c   1.000
_cell.angle_alpha   90.00
_cell.angle_beta   90.00
_cell.angle_gamma   90.00
#
_symmetry.space_group_name_H-M   'P 1'
#
loop_
_entity.id
_entity.type
_entity.pdbx_description
1 polymer ?
#
loop_
_entity_poly.entity_id
_entity_poly.type
_entity_poly.pdbx_seq_one_letter_code
_entity_poly.pdbx_strand_id
1 'polypeptide(L)'
;MRDENYRWGDDPADHRELDAWLTRDPWADLDPVSVYTRADAIADGVLVDATPAAQALGLAVPAAFTARAWGELGCADGDALRRVLGAVALALVMESRMRGRDVVRVELALRGPEGWVACWAAVDGDGLTVGCEGED
;
A
#
# COMPACT_ATOMS: atom_id res chain seq x y z
N MET A 1 -29.01 -1.66 36.35
CA MET A 1 -28.97 -1.66 35.86
C MET A 1 -29.05 -1.23 35.97
N ARG A 2 -28.53 -0.49 36.40
CA ARG A 2 -28.79 -0.12 36.49
C ARG A 2 -29.77 -0.07 36.28
N ASP A 3 -30.70 -0.10 36.93
CA ASP A 3 -31.65 -0.29 36.82
C ASP A 3 -32.13 -1.45 36.85
N GLU A 4 -32.59 -1.85 37.88
CA GLU A 4 -32.79 -2.76 37.76
C GLU A 4 -32.48 -3.54 37.14
N ASN A 5 -32.41 -4.14 38.03
CA ASN A 5 -32.22 -4.80 36.89
C ASN A 5 -31.45 -4.03 35.90
N TYR A 6 -30.54 -3.26 36.35
CA TYR A 6 -29.71 -2.50 35.39
C TYR A 6 -28.95 -3.45 34.53
N ARG A 7 -28.98 -3.21 33.25
CA ARG A 7 -28.15 -3.93 32.30
C ARG A 7 -27.38 -2.94 31.51
N TRP A 8 -26.25 -3.38 31.07
CA TRP A 8 -25.39 -2.55 30.25
C TRP A 8 -26.15 -2.10 29.03
N GLY A 9 -26.21 -0.81 28.82
CA GLY A 9 -26.88 -0.26 27.69
C GLY A 9 -28.34 0.13 27.90
N ASP A 10 -28.89 -0.11 29.07
CA ASP A 10 -30.27 0.27 29.37
C ASP A 10 -30.42 1.73 29.73
N ASP A 11 -29.39 2.32 30.28
CA ASP A 11 -29.38 3.73 30.65
C ASP A 11 -29.04 4.56 29.43
N PRO A 12 -29.84 5.61 29.09
CA PRO A 12 -29.53 6.44 27.95
C PRO A 12 -28.13 7.06 27.98
N ALA A 13 -27.62 7.39 29.15
CA ALA A 13 -26.28 7.93 29.27
C ALA A 13 -25.25 6.86 28.92
N ASP A 14 -25.48 5.63 29.35
CA ASP A 14 -24.60 4.54 29.00
C ASP A 14 -24.65 4.25 27.50
N HIS A 15 -25.83 4.39 26.91
CA HIS A 15 -25.97 4.21 25.48
C HIS A 15 -25.15 5.23 24.71
N ARG A 16 -25.16 6.48 25.14
CA ARG A 16 -24.39 7.50 24.45
C ARG A 16 -22.90 7.24 24.56
N GLU A 17 -22.45 6.84 25.73
CA GLU A 17 -21.06 6.51 25.92
C GLU A 17 -20.65 5.33 25.07
N LEU A 18 -21.47 4.30 25.08
CA LEU A 18 -21.18 3.09 24.35
C LEU A 18 -21.19 3.36 22.83
N ASP A 19 -22.19 4.11 22.37
CA ASP A 19 -22.27 4.44 20.97
C ASP A 19 -21.07 5.26 20.52
N ALA A 20 -20.66 6.23 21.33
CA ALA A 20 -19.48 7.02 21.02
C ALA A 20 -18.25 6.14 20.92
N TRP A 21 -18.16 5.15 21.79
CA TRP A 21 -17.05 4.22 21.80
C TRP A 21 -17.07 3.33 20.57
N LEU A 22 -18.24 2.79 20.23
CA LEU A 22 -18.38 1.84 19.14
C LEU A 22 -18.26 2.51 17.77
N THR A 23 -18.74 3.74 17.65
CA THR A 23 -18.72 4.44 16.36
C THR A 23 -17.45 5.21 16.16
N ARG A 24 -16.71 5.45 17.21
CA ARG A 24 -15.46 6.18 17.09
C ARG A 24 -14.39 5.24 16.59
N ASP A 25 -13.66 5.69 15.58
CA ASP A 25 -12.48 5.00 15.13
C ASP A 25 -11.49 4.97 16.29
N PRO A 26 -11.09 3.79 16.79
CA PRO A 26 -10.15 3.74 17.91
C PRO A 26 -8.84 4.45 17.58
N TRP A 27 -8.56 4.65 16.31
CA TRP A 27 -7.33 5.32 15.89
C TRP A 27 -7.49 6.81 15.71
N ALA A 28 -8.73 7.32 15.79
CA ALA A 28 -9.00 8.74 15.55
C ALA A 28 -8.43 9.63 16.62
N ASP A 29 -8.29 9.11 17.84
CA ASP A 29 -7.74 9.88 18.95
C ASP A 29 -6.22 9.83 19.02
N LEU A 30 -5.61 9.00 18.20
CA LEU A 30 -4.17 8.91 18.20
C LEU A 30 -3.58 10.13 17.52
N ASP A 31 -2.41 10.51 18.01
CA ASP A 31 -1.63 11.54 17.34
C ASP A 31 -1.46 11.16 15.88
N PRO A 32 -1.74 12.08 14.95
CA PRO A 32 -1.57 11.76 13.54
C PRO A 32 -0.19 11.20 13.19
N VAL A 33 0.84 11.54 13.95
CA VAL A 33 2.17 11.01 13.67
C VAL A 33 2.30 9.53 13.98
N SER A 34 1.34 8.95 14.72
CA SER A 34 1.39 7.52 15.00
C SER A 34 0.81 6.69 13.85
N VAL A 35 0.24 7.35 12.83
CA VAL A 35 -0.27 6.66 11.65
C VAL A 35 0.57 7.12 10.46
N TYR A 36 1.45 6.25 10.01
CA TYR A 36 2.35 6.56 8.91
C TYR A 36 1.66 6.20 7.61
N THR A 37 1.31 7.20 6.82
CA THR A 37 0.58 6.98 5.58
C THR A 37 1.52 6.85 4.40
N ARG A 38 0.96 6.40 3.27
CA ARG A 38 1.71 6.37 2.01
C ARG A 38 2.17 7.77 1.61
N ALA A 39 1.31 8.77 1.81
CA ALA A 39 1.67 10.15 1.50
C ALA A 39 2.84 10.61 2.36
N ASP A 40 2.85 10.23 3.64
CA ASP A 40 3.95 10.55 4.52
C ASP A 40 5.24 9.90 4.05
N ALA A 41 5.16 8.64 3.62
CA ALA A 41 6.34 7.93 3.13
C ALA A 41 6.89 8.57 1.86
N ILE A 42 6.02 9.06 0.99
CA ILE A 42 6.45 9.77 -0.21
C ILE A 42 7.10 11.09 0.15
N ALA A 43 6.49 11.83 1.08
CA ALA A 43 7.03 13.11 1.51
C ALA A 43 8.40 12.96 2.18
N ASP A 44 8.61 11.86 2.89
CA ASP A 44 9.87 11.60 3.57
C ASP A 44 10.94 10.98 2.67
N GLY A 45 10.57 10.63 1.43
CA GLY A 45 11.53 10.02 0.52
C GLY A 45 11.72 8.53 0.73
N VAL A 46 10.92 7.90 1.59
CA VAL A 46 10.94 6.45 1.77
C VAL A 46 10.33 5.75 0.58
N LEU A 47 9.29 6.35 0.01
CA LEU A 47 8.69 5.90 -1.24
C LEU A 47 8.83 6.99 -2.30
N VAL A 48 8.99 6.57 -3.54
CA VAL A 48 9.04 7.49 -4.67
C VAL A 48 7.79 7.27 -5.51
N ASP A 49 7.03 8.33 -5.71
CA ASP A 49 5.77 8.26 -6.44
C ASP A 49 6.03 8.05 -7.92
N ALA A 50 5.45 7.01 -8.49
CA ALA A 50 5.53 6.71 -9.91
C ALA A 50 4.16 6.70 -10.57
N THR A 51 3.16 7.29 -9.91
CA THR A 51 1.79 7.31 -10.41
C THR A 51 1.66 7.89 -11.80
N PRO A 52 2.32 9.03 -12.14
CA PRO A 52 2.16 9.55 -13.50
C PRO A 52 2.64 8.57 -14.57
N ALA A 53 3.75 7.87 -14.33
CA ALA A 53 4.25 6.89 -15.29
C ALA A 53 3.33 5.69 -15.40
N ALA A 54 2.77 5.26 -14.26
CA ALA A 54 1.81 4.16 -14.24
C ALA A 54 0.55 4.51 -15.02
N GLN A 55 0.06 5.73 -14.84
CA GLN A 55 -1.12 6.20 -15.58
C GLN A 55 -0.85 6.24 -17.08
N ALA A 56 0.34 6.64 -17.47
CA ALA A 56 0.71 6.66 -18.87
C ALA A 56 0.69 5.28 -19.51
N LEU A 57 0.88 4.24 -18.70
CA LEU A 57 0.81 2.85 -19.15
C LEU A 57 -0.58 2.25 -19.03
N GLY A 58 -1.55 3.02 -18.57
CA GLY A 58 -2.91 2.54 -18.42
C GLY A 58 -3.22 1.86 -17.11
N LEU A 59 -2.32 1.96 -16.13
CA LEU A 59 -2.58 1.40 -14.81
C LEU A 59 -3.52 2.33 -14.06
N ALA A 60 -4.56 1.75 -13.47
CA ALA A 60 -5.61 2.54 -12.83
C ALA A 60 -5.33 2.85 -11.37
N VAL A 61 -4.23 2.37 -10.81
CA VAL A 61 -3.93 2.54 -9.40
C VAL A 61 -2.68 3.39 -9.23
N PRO A 62 -2.56 4.10 -8.10
CA PRO A 62 -1.31 4.79 -7.80
C PRO A 62 -0.16 3.79 -7.69
N ALA A 63 1.03 4.22 -8.04
CA ALA A 63 2.21 3.37 -7.98
C ALA A 63 3.35 4.10 -7.29
N ALA A 64 4.11 3.36 -6.50
CA ALA A 64 5.28 3.91 -5.82
C ALA A 64 6.34 2.82 -5.70
N PHE A 65 7.58 3.26 -5.63
CA PHE A 65 8.73 2.38 -5.41
C PHE A 65 9.36 2.73 -4.08
N THR A 66 9.94 1.73 -3.41
CA THR A 66 10.80 2.08 -2.29
C THR A 66 12.00 2.85 -2.85
N ALA A 67 12.60 3.69 -2.01
CA ALA A 67 13.75 4.48 -2.46
C ALA A 67 14.87 3.57 -2.95
N ARG A 68 15.07 2.44 -2.30
CA ARG A 68 16.08 1.47 -2.70
C ARG A 68 15.78 0.87 -4.06
N ALA A 69 14.54 0.43 -4.27
CA ALA A 69 14.15 -0.16 -5.55
C ALA A 69 14.28 0.86 -6.68
N TRP A 70 13.88 2.09 -6.42
CA TRP A 70 13.99 3.17 -7.39
C TRP A 70 15.43 3.33 -7.86
N GLY A 71 16.36 3.35 -6.88
CA GLY A 71 17.77 3.52 -7.21
C GLY A 71 18.38 2.31 -7.88
N GLU A 72 18.10 1.12 -7.38
CA GLU A 72 18.72 -0.09 -7.91
C GLU A 72 18.19 -0.44 -9.29
N LEU A 73 16.97 -0.06 -9.61
CA LEU A 73 16.38 -0.31 -10.92
C LEU A 73 16.62 0.81 -11.90
N GLY A 74 17.23 1.90 -11.46
CA GLY A 74 17.52 3.02 -12.34
C GLY A 74 16.29 3.75 -12.82
N CYS A 75 15.26 3.83 -12.00
CA CYS A 75 13.95 4.35 -12.41
C CYS A 75 13.94 5.87 -12.63
N ALA A 76 15.02 6.56 -12.29
CA ALA A 76 15.14 7.97 -12.64
C ALA A 76 15.17 8.16 -14.16
N ASP A 77 15.60 7.15 -14.91
CA ASP A 77 15.49 7.13 -16.36
C ASP A 77 14.06 6.72 -16.72
N GLY A 78 13.36 7.56 -17.47
CA GLY A 78 11.96 7.31 -17.81
C GLY A 78 11.73 6.04 -18.61
N ASP A 79 12.68 5.68 -19.48
CA ASP A 79 12.56 4.43 -20.25
C ASP A 79 12.71 3.23 -19.34
N ALA A 80 13.64 3.30 -18.38
CA ALA A 80 13.82 2.23 -17.42
C ALA A 80 12.57 2.09 -16.54
N LEU A 81 12.01 3.21 -16.11
CA LEU A 81 10.80 3.20 -15.28
C LEU A 81 9.64 2.54 -16.02
N ARG A 82 9.44 2.90 -17.29
CA ARG A 82 8.36 2.29 -18.06
C ARG A 82 8.57 0.80 -18.25
N ARG A 83 9.80 0.39 -18.49
CA ARG A 83 10.13 -1.01 -18.67
C ARG A 83 9.85 -1.81 -17.37
N VAL A 84 10.25 -1.24 -16.26
CA VAL A 84 10.04 -1.88 -14.96
C VAL A 84 8.56 -1.98 -14.65
N LEU A 85 7.81 -0.90 -14.80
CA LEU A 85 6.37 -0.91 -14.54
C LEU A 85 5.64 -1.87 -15.47
N GLY A 86 6.04 -1.94 -16.74
CA GLY A 86 5.45 -2.88 -17.66
C GLY A 86 5.68 -4.31 -17.25
N ALA A 87 6.89 -4.63 -16.78
CA ALA A 87 7.22 -5.97 -16.33
C ALA A 87 6.43 -6.33 -15.07
N VAL A 88 6.30 -5.39 -14.15
CA VAL A 88 5.52 -5.61 -12.93
C VAL A 88 4.05 -5.84 -13.26
N ALA A 89 3.50 -5.02 -14.13
CA ALA A 89 2.09 -5.16 -14.51
C ALA A 89 1.85 -6.51 -15.17
N LEU A 90 2.75 -6.93 -16.06
CA LEU A 90 2.62 -8.21 -16.73
C LEU A 90 2.70 -9.35 -15.74
N ALA A 91 3.64 -9.28 -14.78
CA ALA A 91 3.79 -10.32 -13.77
C ALA A 91 2.52 -10.45 -12.92
N LEU A 92 1.93 -9.33 -12.54
CA LEU A 92 0.70 -9.36 -11.75
C LEU A 92 -0.46 -9.95 -12.53
N VAL A 93 -0.59 -9.60 -13.80
CA VAL A 93 -1.66 -10.14 -14.65
C VAL A 93 -1.48 -11.63 -14.86
N MET A 94 -0.27 -12.07 -15.16
CA MET A 94 -0.02 -13.47 -15.39
C MET A 94 -0.24 -14.32 -14.15
N GLU A 95 0.21 -13.82 -13.02
CA GLU A 95 0.03 -14.54 -11.77
C GLU A 95 -1.45 -14.64 -11.43
N SER A 96 -2.19 -13.56 -11.65
CA SER A 96 -3.64 -13.55 -11.41
C SER A 96 -4.35 -14.58 -12.28
N ARG A 97 -3.97 -14.67 -13.54
CA ARG A 97 -4.56 -15.65 -14.45
C ARG A 97 -4.23 -17.09 -14.05
N MET A 98 -3.00 -17.32 -13.64
CA MET A 98 -2.58 -18.66 -13.27
C MET A 98 -3.25 -19.13 -11.99
N ARG A 99 -3.47 -18.24 -11.06
CA ARG A 99 -4.11 -18.60 -9.78
C ARG A 99 -5.62 -18.50 -9.82
N GLY A 100 -6.17 -17.89 -10.85
CA GLY A 100 -7.61 -17.73 -10.99
C GLY A 100 -8.24 -16.83 -9.95
N ARG A 101 -7.47 -15.91 -9.38
CA ARG A 101 -7.97 -14.97 -8.37
C ARG A 101 -7.06 -13.76 -8.33
N ASP A 102 -7.48 -12.75 -7.57
CA ASP A 102 -6.68 -11.55 -7.40
C ASP A 102 -5.38 -11.89 -6.67
N VAL A 103 -4.31 -11.31 -7.16
CA VAL A 103 -2.99 -11.48 -6.60
C VAL A 103 -2.61 -10.18 -5.92
N VAL A 104 -2.20 -10.27 -4.65
CA VAL A 104 -1.83 -9.10 -3.88
C VAL A 104 -0.32 -8.90 -3.82
N ARG A 105 0.46 -9.91 -4.13
CA ARG A 105 1.92 -9.80 -4.08
C ARG A 105 2.55 -10.80 -5.03
N VAL A 106 3.58 -10.36 -5.75
CA VAL A 106 4.40 -11.24 -6.57
C VAL A 106 5.86 -10.94 -6.30
N GLU A 107 6.70 -11.94 -6.50
CA GLU A 107 8.14 -11.78 -6.42
C GLU A 107 8.72 -12.04 -7.79
N LEU A 108 9.63 -11.17 -8.21
CA LEU A 108 10.16 -11.24 -9.56
C LEU A 108 11.55 -10.62 -9.59
N ALA A 109 12.30 -10.96 -10.63
CA ALA A 109 13.58 -10.31 -10.88
C ALA A 109 13.38 -9.25 -11.94
N LEU A 110 13.90 -8.07 -11.69
CA LEU A 110 13.81 -6.94 -12.63
C LEU A 110 15.22 -6.50 -13.01
N ARG A 111 15.35 -6.04 -14.23
CA ARG A 111 16.66 -5.64 -14.73
C ARG A 111 16.97 -4.21 -14.35
N GLY A 112 18.08 -4.04 -13.61
CA GLY A 112 18.61 -2.73 -13.28
C GLY A 112 19.87 -2.43 -14.10
N PRO A 113 20.44 -1.25 -13.92
CA PRO A 113 21.65 -0.87 -14.67
C PRO A 113 22.85 -1.76 -14.34
N GLU A 114 22.87 -2.36 -13.16
CA GLU A 114 24.00 -3.19 -12.75
C GLU A 114 23.66 -4.68 -12.75
N GLY A 115 22.53 -5.06 -13.31
CA GLY A 115 22.15 -6.46 -13.39
C GLY A 115 20.75 -6.70 -12.84
N TRP A 116 20.47 -7.97 -12.57
CA TRP A 116 19.17 -8.36 -12.09
C TRP A 116 19.00 -8.04 -10.61
N VAL A 117 17.84 -7.55 -10.26
CA VAL A 117 17.51 -7.17 -8.89
C VAL A 117 16.28 -7.98 -8.46
N ALA A 118 16.40 -8.69 -7.36
CA ALA A 118 15.27 -9.43 -6.81
C ALA A 118 14.32 -8.45 -6.14
N CYS A 119 13.07 -8.47 -6.57
CA CYS A 119 12.09 -7.47 -6.16
C CYS A 119 10.77 -8.14 -5.80
N TRP A 120 9.93 -7.38 -5.13
CA TRP A 120 8.54 -7.76 -4.92
C TRP A 120 7.65 -6.59 -5.37
N ALA A 121 6.43 -6.94 -5.74
CA ALA A 121 5.42 -5.95 -6.08
C ALA A 121 4.14 -6.35 -5.36
N ALA A 122 3.50 -5.39 -4.71
CA ALA A 122 2.31 -5.64 -3.93
C ALA A 122 1.23 -4.62 -4.29
N VAL A 123 -0.01 -5.08 -4.34
CA VAL A 123 -1.17 -4.23 -4.58
C VAL A 123 -2.08 -4.32 -3.38
N ASP A 124 -2.48 -3.17 -2.85
CA ASP A 124 -3.41 -3.09 -1.74
C ASP A 124 -4.36 -1.92 -1.97
N GLY A 125 -5.09 -1.53 -0.93
CA GLY A 125 -6.04 -0.43 -1.03
C GLY A 125 -5.42 0.91 -1.40
N ASP A 126 -4.12 1.07 -1.14
CA ASP A 126 -3.42 2.31 -1.45
C ASP A 126 -2.77 2.31 -2.83
N GLY A 127 -2.71 1.16 -3.49
CA GLY A 127 -2.16 1.05 -4.82
C GLY A 127 -1.04 0.03 -4.91
N LEU A 128 -0.17 0.22 -5.90
CA LEU A 128 0.94 -0.67 -6.20
C LEU A 128 2.20 -0.16 -5.52
N THR A 129 2.93 -1.05 -4.88
CA THR A 129 4.25 -0.74 -4.31
C THR A 129 5.26 -1.75 -4.80
N VAL A 130 6.43 -1.26 -5.21
CA VAL A 130 7.53 -2.12 -5.66
C VAL A 130 8.71 -1.90 -4.74
N GLY A 131 9.27 -2.98 -4.24
CA GLY A 131 10.42 -2.92 -3.35
C GLY A 131 11.42 -4.00 -3.69
N CYS A 132 12.58 -3.93 -3.04
CA CYS A 132 13.62 -4.95 -3.18
C CYS A 132 13.41 -6.05 -2.19
N GLU A 133 13.89 -7.24 -2.53
CA GLU A 133 13.84 -8.37 -1.61
C GLU A 133 14.60 -8.01 -0.32
N GLY A 134 14.00 -8.38 0.80
CA GLY A 134 14.57 -8.03 2.10
C GLY A 134 14.01 -6.74 2.68
N GLU A 135 13.26 -5.97 1.88
CA GLU A 135 12.55 -4.81 2.38
C GLU A 135 11.10 -5.19 2.66
N ASP A 136 10.58 -4.69 3.73
CA ASP A 136 9.14 -4.89 4.01
C ASP A 136 8.48 -3.62 4.42
#